data_998296cd99a021ab80b0ec7662a9e67a
#
_entry.id   998296cd99a021ab80b0ec7662a9e67a
#
_cell.length_a   1.000
_cell.length_b   1.000
_cell.length_c   1.000
_cell.angle_alpha   90.00
_cell.angle_beta   90.00
_cell.angle_gamma   90.00
#
_symmetry.space_group_name_H-M   'P 1'
#
loop_
_entity.id
_entity.type
_entity.pdbx_description
1 polymer ?
#
loop_
_entity_poly.entity_id
_entity_poly.type
_entity_poly.pdbx_seq_one_letter_code
_entity_poly.pdbx_strand_id
1 'polypeptide(L)'
;LGFGATHLVRFEGAGACLYAPLPVPGNPQLPDCQEIEASTSGDSYIAAVPVRSFGALEEGDSVLIKTLFGELFPTDGPALAQAPNLSDLEVVRAVADPTGDDHGPGTYSYPTDGVFIPNSYDLTNFEVGLSGDNVVFNIEVNTVINNAWGSPNGLSIQTFDIYIDQDPGSGTGAQDLIDGRNASLSPENGWEYGVTVEGWQPAVYVAQADGTTEETKPTFDVVVLGDRGKVIVRIPKAIFGEGNPAEWGYALVVMSQEGFPAPGVRRVRDVSPTAEQWRVGGGDSAAGDTRIIDALWETEGEAEALLAQRIVPVVAPTQ
;
A
#
# COMPACT_ATOMS: atom_id res chain seq x y z
N LEU A 1 -4.08 11.88 -22.83
CA LEU A 1 -4.45 10.46 -22.77
C LEU A 1 -3.30 9.63 -23.35
N GLY A 2 -2.25 9.38 -22.57
CA GLY A 2 -1.00 8.78 -23.05
C GLY A 2 -0.77 7.32 -22.62
N PHE A 3 -1.82 6.56 -22.27
CA PHE A 3 -1.64 5.27 -21.58
C PHE A 3 -2.43 4.09 -22.16
N GLY A 4 -2.77 4.14 -23.43
CA GLY A 4 -3.48 3.02 -24.05
C GLY A 4 -4.91 2.82 -23.57
N ALA A 5 -5.51 3.77 -22.85
CA ALA A 5 -6.92 3.71 -22.51
C ALA A 5 -7.75 3.70 -23.80
N THR A 6 -8.67 2.74 -23.91
CA THR A 6 -9.52 2.57 -25.08
C THR A 6 -10.96 3.08 -24.87
N HIS A 7 -11.33 3.30 -23.61
CA HIS A 7 -12.68 3.69 -23.20
C HIS A 7 -12.60 4.78 -22.10
N LEU A 8 -13.55 5.68 -22.08
CA LEU A 8 -13.74 6.68 -21.03
C LEU A 8 -15.22 6.70 -20.64
N VAL A 9 -15.49 6.56 -19.35
CA VAL A 9 -16.83 6.83 -18.78
C VAL A 9 -16.78 8.15 -18.06
N ARG A 10 -17.65 9.09 -18.44
CA ARG A 10 -17.77 10.40 -17.82
C ARG A 10 -19.15 10.56 -17.23
N PHE A 11 -19.24 10.87 -15.95
CA PHE A 11 -20.49 11.17 -15.26
C PHE A 11 -20.82 12.67 -15.45
N GLU A 12 -22.06 12.94 -15.84
CA GLU A 12 -22.59 14.30 -16.02
C GLU A 12 -23.92 14.40 -15.27
N GLY A 13 -23.90 14.94 -14.06
CA GLY A 13 -25.08 14.98 -13.21
C GLY A 13 -25.56 13.57 -12.85
N ALA A 14 -26.79 13.22 -13.23
CA ALA A 14 -27.38 11.91 -12.95
C ALA A 14 -27.17 10.88 -14.09
N GLY A 15 -26.47 11.28 -15.18
CA GLY A 15 -26.18 10.43 -16.33
C GLY A 15 -24.71 10.11 -16.48
N ALA A 16 -24.39 9.18 -17.39
CA ALA A 16 -23.01 8.92 -17.80
C ALA A 16 -22.90 8.71 -19.30
N CYS A 17 -21.78 9.15 -19.85
CA CYS A 17 -21.37 8.96 -21.22
C CYS A 17 -20.21 7.96 -21.31
N LEU A 18 -20.33 6.99 -22.18
CA LEU A 18 -19.22 6.15 -22.62
C LEU A 18 -18.65 6.72 -23.92
N TYR A 19 -17.35 6.95 -23.93
CA TYR A 19 -16.59 7.36 -25.11
C TYR A 19 -15.67 6.20 -25.49
N ALA A 20 -15.90 5.58 -26.64
CA ALA A 20 -15.12 4.45 -27.14
C ALA A 20 -15.26 4.31 -28.67
N PRO A 21 -14.17 3.96 -29.38
CA PRO A 21 -12.78 3.91 -28.88
C PRO A 21 -12.21 5.32 -28.68
N LEU A 22 -11.34 5.47 -27.71
CA LEU A 22 -10.66 6.74 -27.49
C LEU A 22 -9.65 7.02 -28.62
N PRO A 23 -9.47 8.29 -28.98
CA PRO A 23 -8.53 8.66 -30.03
C PRO A 23 -7.09 8.32 -29.65
N VAL A 24 -6.30 7.95 -30.65
CA VAL A 24 -4.85 7.72 -30.47
C VAL A 24 -4.13 9.02 -30.11
N PRO A 25 -2.93 8.96 -29.48
CA PRO A 25 -2.13 10.14 -29.17
C PRO A 25 -1.93 11.03 -30.41
N GLY A 26 -2.28 12.32 -30.27
CA GLY A 26 -2.15 13.32 -31.36
C GLY A 26 -3.47 13.79 -31.97
N ASN A 27 -4.60 13.13 -31.69
CA ASN A 27 -5.91 13.61 -32.07
C ASN A 27 -6.78 13.83 -30.81
N PRO A 28 -7.05 15.08 -30.42
CA PRO A 28 -7.71 15.37 -29.14
C PRO A 28 -9.24 15.29 -29.16
N GLN A 29 -9.88 14.95 -30.27
CA GLN A 29 -11.34 14.89 -30.34
C GLN A 29 -11.85 13.57 -29.72
N LEU A 30 -12.70 13.68 -28.70
CA LEU A 30 -13.44 12.54 -28.16
C LEU A 30 -14.47 12.06 -29.20
N PRO A 31 -14.75 10.74 -29.27
CA PRO A 31 -15.87 10.22 -30.03
C PRO A 31 -17.20 10.74 -29.47
N ASP A 32 -18.30 10.48 -30.21
CA ASP A 32 -19.62 10.83 -29.71
C ASP A 32 -19.95 10.10 -28.41
N CYS A 33 -20.65 10.78 -27.53
CA CYS A 33 -21.15 10.21 -26.29
C CYS A 33 -22.15 9.08 -26.57
N GLN A 34 -21.92 7.91 -26.02
CA GLN A 34 -22.90 6.86 -25.91
C GLN A 34 -23.49 6.91 -24.49
N GLU A 35 -24.75 7.31 -24.36
CA GLU A 35 -25.43 7.30 -23.06
C GLU A 35 -25.48 5.87 -22.50
N ILE A 36 -25.10 5.72 -21.23
CA ILE A 36 -25.15 4.46 -20.48
C ILE A 36 -25.94 4.65 -19.20
N GLU A 37 -26.48 3.55 -18.67
CA GLU A 37 -27.16 3.58 -17.39
C GLU A 37 -26.21 4.00 -16.29
N ALA A 38 -26.61 4.99 -15.49
CA ALA A 38 -25.83 5.48 -14.35
C ALA A 38 -26.78 5.77 -13.19
N SER A 39 -26.24 5.64 -11.99
CA SER A 39 -26.91 5.99 -10.75
C SER A 39 -25.92 6.51 -9.74
N THR A 40 -26.41 7.21 -8.73
CA THR A 40 -25.63 7.65 -7.57
C THR A 40 -26.20 7.01 -6.31
N SER A 41 -25.33 6.59 -5.42
CA SER A 41 -25.71 6.05 -4.10
C SER A 41 -24.74 6.59 -3.06
N GLY A 42 -25.18 7.55 -2.26
CA GLY A 42 -24.30 8.32 -1.37
C GLY A 42 -23.21 9.04 -2.18
N ASP A 43 -21.95 8.80 -1.83
CA ASP A 43 -20.79 9.38 -2.51
C ASP A 43 -20.28 8.51 -3.69
N SER A 44 -21.04 7.49 -4.08
CA SER A 44 -20.64 6.56 -5.13
C SER A 44 -21.38 6.85 -6.43
N TYR A 45 -20.64 6.82 -7.53
CA TYR A 45 -21.15 6.87 -8.89
C TYR A 45 -21.07 5.47 -9.50
N ILE A 46 -22.18 4.95 -10.01
CA ILE A 46 -22.28 3.62 -10.60
C ILE A 46 -22.71 3.78 -12.06
N ALA A 47 -21.98 3.17 -12.99
CA ALA A 47 -22.37 3.11 -14.39
C ALA A 47 -22.31 1.67 -14.92
N ALA A 48 -23.32 1.27 -15.66
CA ALA A 48 -23.36 -0.02 -16.33
C ALA A 48 -22.76 0.12 -17.74
N VAL A 49 -21.50 -0.29 -17.91
CA VAL A 49 -20.85 -0.30 -19.23
C VAL A 49 -21.17 -1.62 -19.93
N PRO A 50 -21.82 -1.62 -21.10
CA PRO A 50 -22.13 -2.84 -21.83
C PRO A 50 -20.85 -3.62 -22.17
N VAL A 51 -20.79 -4.90 -21.85
CA VAL A 51 -19.61 -5.78 -22.12
C VAL A 51 -19.19 -5.73 -23.59
N ARG A 52 -20.16 -5.68 -24.52
CA ARG A 52 -19.88 -5.54 -25.96
C ARG A 52 -19.08 -4.32 -26.34
N SER A 53 -19.02 -3.28 -25.49
CA SER A 53 -18.23 -2.08 -25.73
C SER A 53 -16.74 -2.34 -25.67
N PHE A 54 -16.32 -3.40 -24.99
CA PHE A 54 -14.92 -3.82 -24.88
C PHE A 54 -14.49 -4.80 -25.99
N GLY A 55 -15.37 -5.11 -26.93
CA GLY A 55 -15.15 -6.13 -27.96
C GLY A 55 -15.46 -7.54 -27.45
N ALA A 56 -14.85 -8.54 -28.07
CA ALA A 56 -14.95 -9.92 -27.59
C ALA A 56 -14.01 -10.09 -26.40
N LEU A 57 -14.59 -10.32 -25.22
CA LEU A 57 -13.83 -10.69 -24.02
C LEU A 57 -13.82 -12.21 -23.92
N GLU A 58 -12.64 -12.78 -23.68
CA GLU A 58 -12.44 -14.21 -23.40
C GLU A 58 -12.26 -14.44 -21.90
N GLU A 59 -12.39 -15.68 -21.46
CA GLU A 59 -12.15 -16.06 -20.07
C GLU A 59 -10.67 -15.77 -19.69
N GLY A 60 -10.47 -14.94 -18.68
CA GLY A 60 -9.15 -14.47 -18.27
C GLY A 60 -8.79 -13.06 -18.75
N ASP A 61 -9.60 -12.44 -19.59
CA ASP A 61 -9.40 -11.05 -19.97
C ASP A 61 -9.64 -10.11 -18.78
N SER A 62 -8.77 -9.11 -18.67
CA SER A 62 -8.87 -8.08 -17.63
C SER A 62 -9.30 -6.76 -18.25
N VAL A 63 -10.27 -6.11 -17.64
CA VAL A 63 -10.68 -4.74 -17.97
C VAL A 63 -10.04 -3.80 -16.98
N LEU A 64 -9.17 -2.91 -17.46
CA LEU A 64 -8.48 -1.92 -16.67
C LEU A 64 -9.34 -0.66 -16.53
N ILE A 65 -9.73 -0.29 -15.31
CA ILE A 65 -10.48 0.94 -15.03
C ILE A 65 -9.55 1.97 -14.38
N LYS A 66 -9.57 3.18 -14.92
CA LYS A 66 -8.95 4.35 -14.36
C LYS A 66 -10.01 5.36 -13.94
N THR A 67 -10.00 5.79 -12.69
CA THR A 67 -10.88 6.86 -12.22
C THR A 67 -10.20 8.22 -12.40
N LEU A 68 -10.99 9.19 -12.85
CA LEU A 68 -10.59 10.57 -13.05
C LEU A 68 -11.45 11.44 -12.13
N PHE A 69 -10.84 12.19 -11.21
CA PHE A 69 -11.55 13.13 -10.36
C PHE A 69 -11.21 14.57 -10.77
N GLY A 70 -12.21 15.45 -10.84
CA GLY A 70 -12.03 16.86 -11.16
C GLY A 70 -11.86 17.10 -12.65
N GLU A 71 -10.81 17.76 -13.06
CA GLU A 71 -10.53 18.04 -14.46
C GLU A 71 -9.94 16.82 -15.19
N LEU A 72 -10.12 16.76 -16.51
CA LEU A 72 -9.84 15.67 -17.48
C LEU A 72 -8.40 15.11 -17.49
N PHE A 73 -7.76 14.95 -16.36
CA PHE A 73 -6.43 14.34 -16.30
C PHE A 73 -6.44 13.08 -15.45
N PRO A 74 -5.84 11.97 -15.94
CA PRO A 74 -5.63 10.81 -15.11
C PRO A 74 -4.74 11.23 -13.94
N THR A 75 -5.26 11.13 -12.73
CA THR A 75 -4.47 11.39 -11.55
C THR A 75 -3.52 10.26 -11.28
N ASP A 76 -3.77 9.05 -11.85
CA ASP A 76 -3.00 7.90 -11.41
C ASP A 76 -2.89 6.76 -12.40
N GLY A 77 -1.97 5.86 -12.15
CA GLY A 77 -1.73 4.63 -12.87
C GLY A 77 -2.98 3.74 -13.02
N PRO A 78 -2.88 2.65 -13.77
CA PRO A 78 -4.03 1.81 -14.06
C PRO A 78 -4.58 1.21 -12.76
N ALA A 79 -5.84 1.53 -12.44
CA ALA A 79 -6.61 0.74 -11.49
C ALA A 79 -7.17 -0.48 -12.25
N LEU A 80 -6.95 -1.67 -11.72
CA LEU A 80 -7.61 -2.86 -12.23
C LEU A 80 -9.11 -2.73 -12.05
N ALA A 81 -9.86 -3.10 -13.07
CA ALA A 81 -11.33 -3.04 -13.07
C ALA A 81 -12.03 -4.05 -12.19
N GLN A 82 -11.30 -4.81 -11.45
CA GLN A 82 -11.83 -5.46 -10.27
C GLN A 82 -11.31 -4.68 -9.07
N ALA A 83 -12.16 -3.79 -8.52
CA ALA A 83 -12.15 -3.69 -7.08
C ALA A 83 -12.17 -5.15 -6.61
N PRO A 84 -11.18 -5.61 -5.82
CA PRO A 84 -11.16 -7.00 -5.41
C PRO A 84 -12.56 -7.31 -4.89
N ASN A 85 -13.18 -8.38 -5.40
CA ASN A 85 -14.47 -8.78 -4.90
C ASN A 85 -14.23 -9.25 -3.47
N LEU A 86 -14.28 -8.32 -2.54
CA LEU A 86 -14.02 -8.59 -1.13
C LEU A 86 -15.11 -9.46 -0.51
N SER A 87 -16.19 -9.75 -1.26
CA SER A 87 -17.21 -10.69 -0.82
C SER A 87 -16.68 -12.13 -0.68
N ASP A 88 -15.57 -12.45 -1.35
CA ASP A 88 -14.93 -13.77 -1.32
C ASP A 88 -13.62 -13.76 -0.49
N LEU A 89 -13.38 -12.67 0.23
CA LEU A 89 -12.20 -12.57 1.09
C LEU A 89 -12.39 -13.40 2.36
N GLU A 90 -11.62 -14.46 2.48
CA GLU A 90 -11.49 -15.22 3.72
C GLU A 90 -10.41 -14.55 4.58
N VAL A 91 -10.81 -13.81 5.61
CA VAL A 91 -9.87 -13.17 6.54
C VAL A 91 -9.27 -14.25 7.43
N VAL A 92 -7.94 -14.38 7.38
CA VAL A 92 -7.17 -15.35 8.18
C VAL A 92 -6.44 -14.68 9.35
N ARG A 93 -6.27 -13.37 9.32
CA ARG A 93 -5.71 -12.55 10.39
C ARG A 93 -6.36 -11.18 10.39
N ALA A 94 -6.70 -10.66 11.57
CA ALA A 94 -7.08 -9.27 11.75
C ALA A 94 -6.47 -8.77 13.06
N VAL A 95 -5.86 -7.59 13.01
CA VAL A 95 -5.18 -6.95 14.14
C VAL A 95 -5.60 -5.49 14.16
N ALA A 96 -6.13 -5.05 15.28
CA ALA A 96 -6.38 -3.63 15.52
C ALA A 96 -5.14 -3.00 16.16
N ASP A 97 -4.85 -1.78 15.78
CA ASP A 97 -3.77 -0.98 16.29
C ASP A 97 -4.32 0.18 17.13
N PRO A 98 -3.71 0.56 18.25
CA PRO A 98 -4.08 1.75 18.98
C PRO A 98 -3.91 3.00 18.11
N THR A 99 -4.67 4.05 18.39
CA THR A 99 -4.55 5.30 17.66
C THR A 99 -3.76 6.34 18.41
N GLY A 100 -2.97 7.14 17.68
CA GLY A 100 -2.20 8.27 18.24
C GLY A 100 -0.84 7.87 18.79
N ASP A 101 -0.29 6.74 18.36
CA ASP A 101 1.03 6.21 18.70
C ASP A 101 2.04 6.27 17.53
N ASP A 102 1.71 6.98 16.47
CA ASP A 102 2.54 7.27 15.31
C ASP A 102 3.71 8.23 15.61
N HIS A 103 4.39 7.97 16.70
CA HIS A 103 5.50 8.76 17.22
C HIS A 103 6.84 8.00 17.27
N GLY A 104 6.96 6.92 16.51
CA GLY A 104 8.14 6.08 16.44
C GLY A 104 8.54 5.53 17.81
N PRO A 105 9.77 5.79 18.30
CA PRO A 105 10.17 5.40 19.65
C PRO A 105 9.59 6.34 20.73
N GLY A 106 8.46 7.00 20.50
CA GLY A 106 7.76 7.91 21.41
C GLY A 106 8.22 9.36 21.35
N THR A 107 9.12 9.71 20.43
CA THR A 107 9.73 11.07 20.35
C THR A 107 9.51 11.75 19.01
N TYR A 108 8.97 11.04 18.01
CA TYR A 108 8.89 11.58 16.67
C TYR A 108 7.77 12.61 16.53
N SER A 109 8.03 13.55 15.65
CA SER A 109 7.10 14.58 15.22
C SER A 109 7.09 14.67 13.70
N TYR A 110 5.93 14.90 13.13
CA TYR A 110 5.73 14.96 11.68
C TYR A 110 6.59 16.03 11.02
N PRO A 111 6.94 15.87 9.73
CA PRO A 111 7.49 16.93 8.90
C PRO A 111 6.56 18.14 8.90
N THR A 112 7.12 19.34 8.68
CA THR A 112 6.37 20.59 8.83
C THR A 112 5.65 21.07 7.56
N ASP A 113 5.80 20.38 6.43
CA ASP A 113 5.04 20.70 5.22
C ASP A 113 3.58 20.25 5.36
N GLY A 114 2.67 21.03 4.80
CA GLY A 114 1.24 20.80 4.92
C GLY A 114 0.70 19.55 4.23
N VAL A 115 1.50 18.81 3.45
CA VAL A 115 1.12 17.51 2.88
C VAL A 115 1.11 16.40 3.92
N PHE A 116 1.86 16.58 5.02
CA PHE A 116 1.92 15.63 6.13
C PHE A 116 0.81 15.96 7.14
N ILE A 117 -0.40 15.61 6.80
CA ILE A 117 -1.55 15.85 7.70
C ILE A 117 -1.47 14.94 8.92
N PRO A 118 -2.04 15.36 10.07
CA PRO A 118 -2.07 14.52 11.28
C PRO A 118 -2.63 13.12 11.02
N ASN A 119 -2.08 12.14 11.71
CA ASN A 119 -2.46 10.73 11.64
C ASN A 119 -2.19 10.04 10.29
N SER A 120 -1.37 10.66 9.40
CA SER A 120 -1.04 10.06 8.10
C SER A 120 -0.23 8.78 8.20
N TYR A 121 0.40 8.54 9.34
CA TYR A 121 1.20 7.37 9.62
C TYR A 121 0.63 6.54 10.78
N ASP A 122 -0.49 6.94 11.36
CA ASP A 122 -1.18 6.30 12.47
C ASP A 122 -1.96 5.07 11.95
N LEU A 123 -1.42 3.89 12.14
CA LEU A 123 -2.05 2.63 11.77
C LEU A 123 -3.27 2.40 12.66
N THR A 124 -4.30 1.76 12.15
CA THR A 124 -5.51 1.45 12.93
C THR A 124 -5.97 0.02 12.79
N ASN A 125 -5.64 -0.60 11.66
CA ASN A 125 -6.07 -1.96 11.39
C ASN A 125 -5.21 -2.61 10.31
N PHE A 126 -4.96 -3.90 10.47
CA PHE A 126 -4.34 -4.74 9.47
C PHE A 126 -5.08 -6.07 9.35
N GLU A 127 -5.41 -6.43 8.13
CA GLU A 127 -6.03 -7.73 7.85
C GLU A 127 -5.24 -8.46 6.78
N VAL A 128 -5.10 -9.76 6.96
CA VAL A 128 -4.61 -10.69 5.95
C VAL A 128 -5.74 -11.62 5.58
N GLY A 129 -5.97 -11.78 4.30
CA GLY A 129 -7.02 -12.66 3.79
C GLY A 129 -6.61 -13.40 2.53
N LEU A 130 -7.42 -14.36 2.15
CA LEU A 130 -7.28 -15.14 0.93
C LEU A 130 -8.43 -14.81 -0.01
N SER A 131 -8.13 -14.59 -1.30
CA SER A 131 -9.12 -14.42 -2.35
C SER A 131 -8.64 -15.11 -3.61
N GLY A 132 -9.24 -16.26 -3.94
CA GLY A 132 -8.75 -17.15 -5.00
C GLY A 132 -7.28 -17.55 -4.75
N ASP A 133 -6.43 -17.36 -5.73
CA ASP A 133 -5.00 -17.69 -5.64
C ASP A 133 -4.15 -16.52 -5.08
N ASN A 134 -4.75 -15.56 -4.40
CA ASN A 134 -4.04 -14.39 -3.89
C ASN A 134 -4.09 -14.30 -2.37
N VAL A 135 -3.00 -13.76 -1.80
CA VAL A 135 -2.98 -13.19 -0.46
C VAL A 135 -3.35 -11.71 -0.58
N VAL A 136 -4.22 -11.25 0.27
CA VAL A 136 -4.70 -9.86 0.30
C VAL A 136 -4.34 -9.26 1.64
N PHE A 137 -3.66 -8.12 1.61
CA PHE A 137 -3.37 -7.32 2.79
C PHE A 137 -4.22 -6.05 2.76
N ASN A 138 -4.97 -5.81 3.80
CA ASN A 138 -5.69 -4.57 4.04
C ASN A 138 -4.97 -3.78 5.13
N ILE A 139 -4.56 -2.57 4.83
CA ILE A 139 -3.90 -1.65 5.77
C ILE A 139 -4.80 -0.44 5.94
N GLU A 140 -5.05 0.00 7.16
CA GLU A 140 -5.82 1.20 7.43
C GLU A 140 -5.03 2.17 8.29
N VAL A 141 -5.15 3.47 7.98
CA VAL A 141 -4.59 4.58 8.76
C VAL A 141 -5.70 5.50 9.26
N ASN A 142 -5.45 6.22 10.35
CA ASN A 142 -6.41 7.05 11.06
C ASN A 142 -6.73 8.38 10.35
N THR A 143 -6.57 8.46 9.05
CA THR A 143 -6.94 9.66 8.27
C THR A 143 -7.08 9.32 6.79
N VAL A 144 -7.44 10.29 5.97
CA VAL A 144 -7.46 10.14 4.51
C VAL A 144 -6.05 10.03 3.96
N ILE A 145 -5.87 9.21 2.92
CA ILE A 145 -4.62 9.11 2.18
C ILE A 145 -4.70 10.03 0.98
N ASN A 146 -3.85 11.05 0.97
CA ASN A 146 -3.75 12.01 -0.11
C ASN A 146 -2.63 11.64 -1.07
N ASN A 147 -2.93 11.59 -2.36
CA ASN A 147 -1.93 11.44 -3.40
C ASN A 147 -1.41 12.79 -3.89
N ALA A 148 -0.78 13.55 -2.98
CA ALA A 148 -0.38 14.93 -3.22
C ALA A 148 0.60 15.12 -4.40
N TRP A 149 1.39 14.08 -4.71
CA TRP A 149 2.40 14.13 -5.78
C TRP A 149 2.05 13.28 -7.00
N GLY A 150 0.81 12.76 -7.08
CA GLY A 150 0.30 12.02 -8.22
C GLY A 150 1.09 10.73 -8.49
N SER A 151 1.40 9.98 -7.47
CA SER A 151 2.05 8.68 -7.63
C SER A 151 1.16 7.69 -8.38
N PRO A 152 1.73 6.77 -9.16
CA PRO A 152 0.93 5.79 -9.91
C PRO A 152 0.08 4.86 -9.04
N ASN A 153 0.51 4.58 -7.82
CA ASN A 153 -0.17 3.66 -6.90
C ASN A 153 -1.03 4.37 -5.83
N GLY A 154 -1.19 5.71 -5.92
CA GLY A 154 -2.05 6.47 -5.02
C GLY A 154 -1.43 6.81 -3.66
N LEU A 155 -0.18 6.46 -3.38
CA LEU A 155 0.56 6.77 -2.15
C LEU A 155 1.63 7.82 -2.43
N SER A 156 1.59 8.94 -1.70
CA SER A 156 2.61 9.99 -1.87
C SER A 156 3.59 10.05 -0.70
N ILE A 157 3.09 10.05 0.52
CA ILE A 157 3.92 10.31 1.70
C ILE A 157 4.22 9.05 2.52
N GLN A 158 3.47 7.97 2.33
CA GLN A 158 3.63 6.73 3.07
C GLN A 158 4.45 5.70 2.30
N THR A 159 5.26 4.95 3.04
CA THR A 159 5.82 3.66 2.64
C THR A 159 5.43 2.66 3.73
N PHE A 160 4.76 1.59 3.35
CA PHE A 160 4.44 0.48 4.24
C PHE A 160 5.34 -0.70 3.91
N ASP A 161 5.87 -1.36 4.93
CA ASP A 161 6.52 -2.64 4.76
C ASP A 161 5.77 -3.71 5.56
N ILE A 162 5.47 -4.81 4.89
CA ILE A 162 4.89 -6.01 5.48
C ILE A 162 5.97 -7.08 5.49
N TYR A 163 6.37 -7.55 6.67
CA TYR A 163 7.30 -8.66 6.83
C TYR A 163 6.52 -9.92 7.17
N ILE A 164 6.86 -11.02 6.51
CA ILE A 164 6.18 -12.30 6.61
C ILE A 164 7.19 -13.32 7.13
N ASP A 165 6.91 -13.82 8.33
CA ASP A 165 7.61 -14.91 8.99
C ASP A 165 6.79 -16.19 8.75
N GLN A 166 7.28 -17.09 7.92
CA GLN A 166 6.53 -18.30 7.54
C GLN A 166 6.57 -19.41 8.58
N ASP A 167 7.48 -19.34 9.54
CA ASP A 167 7.63 -20.30 10.63
C ASP A 167 7.94 -19.63 11.98
N PRO A 168 7.01 -18.81 12.50
CA PRO A 168 7.19 -18.00 13.70
C PRO A 168 7.72 -18.78 14.89
N GLY A 169 8.73 -18.23 15.57
CA GLY A 169 9.40 -18.85 16.69
C GLY A 169 10.57 -19.76 16.32
N SER A 170 10.85 -19.95 15.03
CA SER A 170 12.02 -20.75 14.59
C SER A 170 13.30 -19.92 14.49
N GLY A 171 13.18 -18.60 14.32
CA GLY A 171 14.29 -17.68 14.09
C GLY A 171 14.96 -17.86 12.74
N THR A 172 14.29 -18.47 11.76
CA THR A 172 14.75 -18.54 10.37
C THR A 172 14.48 -17.22 9.63
N GLY A 173 14.96 -17.09 8.40
CA GLY A 173 14.78 -15.86 7.62
C GLY A 173 15.73 -14.73 8.00
N ALA A 174 15.47 -13.51 7.52
CA ALA A 174 16.22 -12.32 7.84
C ALA A 174 15.64 -11.64 9.08
N GLN A 175 16.49 -11.22 10.00
CA GLN A 175 16.08 -10.47 11.19
C GLN A 175 16.12 -8.97 10.95
N ASP A 176 17.19 -8.47 10.34
CA ASP A 176 17.27 -7.07 9.97
C ASP A 176 16.22 -6.74 8.91
N LEU A 177 15.50 -5.65 9.12
CA LEU A 177 14.53 -5.17 8.15
C LEU A 177 15.22 -4.72 6.87
N ILE A 178 14.44 -4.49 5.81
CA ILE A 178 14.93 -3.96 4.53
C ILE A 178 15.83 -2.74 4.79
N ASP A 179 16.91 -2.63 4.02
CA ASP A 179 17.90 -1.58 4.16
C ASP A 179 17.31 -0.18 4.37
N GLY A 180 17.84 0.51 5.37
CA GLY A 180 17.45 1.88 5.71
C GLY A 180 16.32 1.98 6.74
N ARG A 181 15.73 0.89 7.23
CA ARG A 181 14.70 0.94 8.28
C ARG A 181 15.32 1.12 9.65
N ASN A 182 16.57 0.66 9.83
CA ASN A 182 17.34 0.73 11.08
C ASN A 182 16.60 0.06 12.24
N ALA A 183 16.03 -1.10 11.98
CA ALA A 183 15.35 -1.93 12.96
C ALA A 183 15.43 -3.41 12.55
N SER A 184 15.11 -4.30 13.48
CA SER A 184 15.12 -5.75 13.29
C SER A 184 13.88 -6.36 13.91
N LEU A 185 13.51 -7.58 13.51
CA LEU A 185 12.59 -8.41 14.26
C LEU A 185 13.31 -8.98 15.49
N SER A 186 12.54 -9.51 16.43
CA SER A 186 13.12 -10.21 17.59
C SER A 186 13.86 -11.49 17.16
N PRO A 187 14.83 -11.98 17.94
CA PRO A 187 15.69 -13.10 17.54
C PRO A 187 14.97 -14.43 17.26
N GLU A 188 13.79 -14.62 17.86
CA GLU A 188 12.92 -15.79 17.65
C GLU A 188 12.12 -15.69 16.36
N ASN A 189 12.04 -14.52 15.74
CA ASN A 189 11.34 -14.27 14.49
C ASN A 189 12.32 -13.81 13.42
N GLY A 190 12.08 -14.27 12.22
CA GLY A 190 12.78 -13.81 11.03
C GLY A 190 11.78 -13.75 9.87
N TRP A 191 12.04 -12.96 8.86
CA TRP A 191 11.15 -12.89 7.72
C TRP A 191 11.76 -13.56 6.49
N GLU A 192 10.95 -14.35 5.80
CA GLU A 192 11.28 -14.92 4.49
C GLU A 192 10.92 -13.96 3.38
N TYR A 193 9.86 -13.17 3.55
CA TYR A 193 9.39 -12.22 2.56
C TYR A 193 9.11 -10.86 3.19
N GLY A 194 9.60 -9.80 2.53
CA GLY A 194 9.26 -8.42 2.85
C GLY A 194 8.54 -7.78 1.66
N VAL A 195 7.40 -7.16 1.88
CA VAL A 195 6.64 -6.46 0.84
C VAL A 195 6.69 -4.97 1.11
N THR A 196 7.34 -4.21 0.23
CA THR A 196 7.31 -2.75 0.29
C THR A 196 6.17 -2.22 -0.58
N VAL A 197 5.28 -1.45 0.03
CA VAL A 197 4.12 -0.83 -0.62
C VAL A 197 4.30 0.69 -0.58
N GLU A 198 4.51 1.28 -1.73
CA GLU A 198 4.71 2.71 -1.88
C GLU A 198 4.22 3.20 -3.25
N GLY A 199 4.26 4.50 -3.49
CA GLY A 199 3.59 5.10 -4.64
C GLY A 199 4.15 4.78 -6.01
N TRP A 200 5.44 4.46 -6.14
CA TRP A 200 6.09 4.38 -7.46
C TRP A 200 6.67 3.02 -7.80
N GLN A 201 7.26 2.32 -6.86
CA GLN A 201 8.02 1.10 -7.10
C GLN A 201 7.80 0.07 -5.98
N PRO A 202 6.58 -0.45 -5.81
CA PRO A 202 6.35 -1.53 -4.87
C PRO A 202 7.21 -2.74 -5.24
N ALA A 203 7.66 -3.49 -4.24
CA ALA A 203 8.56 -4.61 -4.44
C ALA A 203 8.34 -5.71 -3.40
N VAL A 204 8.82 -6.91 -3.71
CA VAL A 204 8.94 -8.02 -2.77
C VAL A 204 10.42 -8.31 -2.57
N TYR A 205 10.82 -8.48 -1.33
CA TYR A 205 12.15 -8.92 -0.91
C TYR A 205 12.07 -10.34 -0.43
N VAL A 206 13.06 -11.13 -0.77
CA VAL A 206 13.16 -12.54 -0.36
C VAL A 206 14.45 -12.69 0.44
N ALA A 207 14.34 -13.21 1.66
CA ALA A 207 15.50 -13.56 2.46
C ALA A 207 16.21 -14.78 1.86
N GLN A 208 17.53 -14.71 1.77
CA GLN A 208 18.36 -15.80 1.23
C GLN A 208 19.01 -16.58 2.38
N ALA A 209 19.31 -17.83 2.16
CA ALA A 209 19.92 -18.71 3.15
C ALA A 209 21.29 -18.24 3.67
N ASP A 210 21.95 -17.33 2.96
CA ASP A 210 23.22 -16.72 3.36
C ASP A 210 23.05 -15.43 4.19
N GLY A 211 21.79 -15.07 4.53
CA GLY A 211 21.44 -13.88 5.29
C GLY A 211 21.33 -12.60 4.44
N THR A 212 21.52 -12.68 3.14
CA THR A 212 21.26 -11.55 2.23
C THR A 212 19.78 -11.49 1.86
N THR A 213 19.37 -10.37 1.26
CA THR A 213 18.01 -10.20 0.76
C THR A 213 18.04 -9.85 -0.72
N GLU A 214 17.11 -10.43 -1.49
CA GLU A 214 16.97 -10.18 -2.91
C GLU A 214 15.69 -9.37 -3.18
N GLU A 215 15.83 -8.22 -3.84
CA GLU A 215 14.70 -7.45 -4.33
C GLU A 215 14.16 -8.07 -5.61
N THR A 216 12.88 -8.39 -5.61
CA THR A 216 12.13 -8.83 -6.79
C THR A 216 11.03 -7.85 -7.11
N LYS A 217 10.59 -7.80 -8.36
CA LYS A 217 9.52 -6.91 -8.81
C LYS A 217 8.40 -7.69 -9.50
N PRO A 218 7.73 -8.59 -8.78
CA PRO A 218 6.58 -9.29 -9.34
C PRO A 218 5.46 -8.28 -9.62
N THR A 219 4.58 -8.62 -10.55
CA THR A 219 3.35 -7.85 -10.74
C THR A 219 2.39 -8.20 -9.62
N PHE A 220 1.93 -7.20 -8.90
CA PHE A 220 0.85 -7.30 -7.93
C PHE A 220 0.08 -5.97 -7.84
N ASP A 221 -1.10 -6.02 -7.24
CA ASP A 221 -2.00 -4.88 -7.24
C ASP A 221 -1.88 -4.08 -5.93
N VAL A 222 -1.83 -2.77 -6.05
CA VAL A 222 -1.98 -1.83 -4.93
C VAL A 222 -3.17 -0.92 -5.24
N VAL A 223 -4.19 -0.98 -4.40
CA VAL A 223 -5.41 -0.15 -4.52
C VAL A 223 -5.53 0.73 -3.30
N VAL A 224 -5.56 2.04 -3.50
CA VAL A 224 -5.72 3.02 -2.41
C VAL A 224 -7.13 3.58 -2.44
N LEU A 225 -7.87 3.36 -1.35
CA LEU A 225 -9.16 3.98 -1.07
C LEU A 225 -8.91 5.19 -0.17
N GLY A 226 -8.40 6.28 -0.77
CA GLY A 226 -7.87 7.44 -0.04
C GLY A 226 -8.84 8.04 0.95
N ASP A 227 -10.10 8.24 0.58
CA ASP A 227 -11.15 8.80 1.44
C ASP A 227 -11.45 7.93 2.68
N ARG A 228 -11.02 6.68 2.67
CA ARG A 228 -11.21 5.72 3.77
C ARG A 228 -9.93 5.45 4.55
N GLY A 229 -8.81 6.07 4.17
CA GLY A 229 -7.51 5.77 4.78
C GLY A 229 -7.05 4.33 4.57
N LYS A 230 -7.48 3.67 3.47
CA LYS A 230 -7.27 2.24 3.28
C LYS A 230 -6.41 1.92 2.07
N VAL A 231 -5.47 0.99 2.25
CA VAL A 231 -4.64 0.41 1.20
C VAL A 231 -4.93 -1.09 1.12
N ILE A 232 -5.22 -1.57 -0.07
CA ILE A 232 -5.43 -2.98 -0.37
C ILE A 232 -4.29 -3.45 -1.27
N VAL A 233 -3.55 -4.45 -0.82
CA VAL A 233 -2.45 -5.07 -1.56
C VAL A 233 -2.85 -6.51 -1.90
N ARG A 234 -2.81 -6.86 -3.16
CA ARG A 234 -3.20 -8.18 -3.64
C ARG A 234 -2.03 -8.84 -4.37
N ILE A 235 -1.52 -9.91 -3.81
CA ILE A 235 -0.31 -10.57 -4.30
C ILE A 235 -0.62 -12.04 -4.59
N PRO A 236 -0.25 -12.56 -5.78
CA PRO A 236 -0.38 -13.99 -6.05
C PRO A 236 0.34 -14.83 -4.98
N LYS A 237 -0.37 -15.77 -4.35
CA LYS A 237 0.17 -16.61 -3.28
C LYS A 237 1.43 -17.35 -3.72
N ALA A 238 1.53 -17.73 -4.98
CA ALA A 238 2.69 -18.40 -5.55
C ALA A 238 4.01 -17.63 -5.37
N ILE A 239 3.96 -16.30 -5.16
CA ILE A 239 5.15 -15.47 -4.89
C ILE A 239 5.77 -15.83 -3.53
N PHE A 240 4.97 -16.24 -2.57
CA PHE A 240 5.40 -16.63 -1.23
C PHE A 240 5.73 -18.13 -1.10
N GLY A 241 5.73 -18.86 -2.21
CA GLY A 241 6.01 -20.29 -2.20
C GLY A 241 4.91 -21.13 -1.55
N GLU A 242 5.33 -22.21 -0.94
CA GLU A 242 4.43 -23.12 -0.23
C GLU A 242 4.14 -22.59 1.18
N GLY A 243 3.00 -22.95 1.73
CA GLY A 243 2.61 -22.60 3.11
C GLY A 243 1.19 -22.10 3.23
N ASN A 244 0.77 -21.93 4.47
CA ASN A 244 -0.58 -21.48 4.81
C ASN A 244 -0.51 -20.07 5.45
N PRO A 245 -1.01 -19.02 4.81
CA PRO A 245 -0.99 -17.66 5.37
C PRO A 245 -1.62 -17.52 6.75
N ALA A 246 -2.52 -18.42 7.14
CA ALA A 246 -3.10 -18.43 8.47
C ALA A 246 -2.09 -18.84 9.58
N GLU A 247 -1.00 -19.51 9.20
CA GLU A 247 0.03 -20.01 10.13
C GLU A 247 1.27 -19.08 10.19
N TRP A 248 1.33 -18.06 9.34
CA TRP A 248 2.44 -17.11 9.27
C TRP A 248 2.35 -16.03 10.35
N GLY A 249 3.50 -15.52 10.75
CA GLY A 249 3.63 -14.28 11.50
C GLY A 249 3.74 -13.08 10.57
N TYR A 250 3.27 -11.94 11.05
CA TYR A 250 3.27 -10.70 10.27
C TYR A 250 3.78 -9.53 11.10
N ALA A 251 4.65 -8.72 10.52
CA ALA A 251 4.95 -7.39 11.05
C ALA A 251 4.60 -6.36 9.98
N LEU A 252 3.99 -5.25 10.39
CA LEU A 252 3.68 -4.12 9.53
C LEU A 252 4.28 -2.87 10.14
N VAL A 253 4.95 -2.08 9.31
CA VAL A 253 5.48 -0.78 9.71
C VAL A 253 5.15 0.28 8.67
N VAL A 254 5.05 1.53 9.10
CA VAL A 254 4.87 2.68 8.22
C VAL A 254 5.98 3.71 8.43
N MET A 255 6.43 4.29 7.33
CA MET A 255 7.53 5.26 7.26
C MET A 255 7.19 6.37 6.27
N SER A 256 7.92 7.49 6.38
CA SER A 256 7.81 8.57 5.41
C SER A 256 8.52 8.20 4.09
N GLN A 257 7.80 8.32 2.98
CA GLN A 257 8.29 8.00 1.63
C GLN A 257 9.31 9.04 1.14
N GLU A 258 10.39 8.57 0.50
CA GLU A 258 11.43 9.41 -0.13
C GLU A 258 11.56 9.11 -1.64
N GLY A 259 11.39 10.15 -2.45
CA GLY A 259 11.55 10.06 -3.91
C GLY A 259 13.00 9.91 -4.35
N PHE A 260 13.95 10.44 -3.57
CA PHE A 260 15.38 10.49 -3.88
C PHE A 260 16.20 9.99 -2.68
N PRO A 261 16.06 8.71 -2.31
CA PRO A 261 16.71 8.17 -1.12
C PRO A 261 18.23 8.17 -1.25
N ALA A 262 18.91 8.18 -0.11
CA ALA A 262 20.37 7.97 -0.07
C ALA A 262 20.72 6.57 -0.62
N PRO A 263 21.93 6.36 -1.14
CA PRO A 263 22.39 5.03 -1.54
C PRO A 263 22.27 4.02 -0.40
N GLY A 264 21.75 2.83 -0.68
CA GLY A 264 21.52 1.79 0.33
C GLY A 264 20.29 2.04 1.22
N VAL A 265 19.50 3.08 0.94
CA VAL A 265 18.22 3.34 1.62
C VAL A 265 17.09 3.19 0.62
N ARG A 266 16.17 2.29 0.90
CA ARG A 266 15.07 2.01 -0.01
C ARG A 266 13.87 2.91 0.28
N ARG A 267 13.76 4.02 -0.47
CA ARG A 267 12.61 4.93 -0.56
C ARG A 267 11.94 5.36 0.77
N VAL A 268 12.74 5.53 1.82
CA VAL A 268 12.30 6.08 3.10
C VAL A 268 13.13 7.30 3.46
N ARG A 269 12.48 8.29 4.11
CA ARG A 269 13.13 9.53 4.55
C ARG A 269 13.99 9.30 5.76
N ASP A 270 15.05 10.10 5.86
CA ASP A 270 15.79 10.21 7.09
C ASP A 270 14.93 10.87 8.19
N VAL A 271 15.20 10.52 9.43
CA VAL A 271 14.77 11.27 10.61
C VAL A 271 15.89 12.22 11.05
N SER A 272 15.52 13.35 11.65
CA SER A 272 16.44 14.39 12.11
C SER A 272 16.14 14.80 13.55
N PRO A 273 17.08 15.42 14.28
CA PRO A 273 16.86 15.83 15.68
C PRO A 273 15.66 16.77 15.87
N THR A 274 15.36 17.57 14.86
CA THR A 274 14.17 18.45 14.85
C THR A 274 13.40 18.25 13.57
N ALA A 275 12.06 18.39 13.61
CA ALA A 275 11.26 18.32 12.41
C ALA A 275 11.65 19.38 11.38
N GLU A 276 11.80 18.95 10.14
CA GLU A 276 12.08 19.81 8.99
C GLU A 276 10.89 19.78 8.04
N GLN A 277 10.94 20.59 6.98
CA GLN A 277 9.87 20.61 5.99
C GLN A 277 9.52 19.21 5.48
N TRP A 278 10.55 18.39 5.22
CA TRP A 278 10.41 17.06 4.60
C TRP A 278 10.98 15.93 5.46
N ARG A 279 11.27 16.15 6.75
CA ARG A 279 11.83 15.13 7.64
C ARG A 279 11.12 15.08 8.97
N VAL A 280 10.90 13.88 9.44
CA VAL A 280 10.43 13.58 10.79
C VAL A 280 11.47 14.04 11.78
N GLY A 281 11.05 14.74 12.83
CA GLY A 281 11.89 15.18 13.92
C GLY A 281 11.89 14.21 15.10
N GLY A 282 12.84 14.38 16.01
CA GLY A 282 12.91 13.63 17.26
C GLY A 282 13.81 12.39 17.23
N GLY A 283 14.56 12.19 16.13
CA GLY A 283 15.54 11.12 15.98
C GLY A 283 16.72 11.56 15.11
N ASP A 284 17.70 10.71 14.92
CA ASP A 284 18.86 10.95 14.06
C ASP A 284 19.23 9.67 13.29
N SER A 285 18.94 9.63 12.00
CA SER A 285 19.31 8.50 11.14
C SER A 285 20.82 8.26 11.08
N ALA A 286 21.65 9.29 11.27
CA ALA A 286 23.11 9.15 11.31
C ALA A 286 23.58 8.44 12.59
N ALA A 287 22.82 8.54 13.67
CA ALA A 287 23.04 7.76 14.91
C ALA A 287 22.43 6.35 14.81
N GLY A 288 21.76 6.04 13.68
CA GLY A 288 21.13 4.76 13.44
C GLY A 288 19.74 4.63 14.06
N ASP A 289 19.09 5.74 14.39
CA ASP A 289 17.69 5.69 14.84
C ASP A 289 16.78 5.13 13.74
N THR A 290 15.74 4.42 14.14
CA THR A 290 14.81 3.84 13.20
C THR A 290 14.12 4.90 12.36
N ARG A 291 13.74 4.56 11.13
CA ARG A 291 12.90 5.44 10.28
C ARG A 291 11.41 5.11 10.37
N ILE A 292 11.08 4.15 11.22
CA ILE A 292 9.70 3.70 11.44
C ILE A 292 8.97 4.75 12.29
N ILE A 293 7.82 5.18 11.82
CA ILE A 293 6.98 6.16 12.51
C ILE A 293 5.93 5.45 13.33
N ASP A 294 5.42 4.32 12.82
CA ASP A 294 4.49 3.46 13.52
C ASP A 294 4.67 2.00 13.13
N ALA A 295 4.33 1.10 14.05
CA ALA A 295 4.46 -0.35 13.89
C ALA A 295 3.24 -1.02 14.52
N LEU A 296 2.57 -1.87 13.75
CA LEU A 296 1.38 -2.61 14.15
C LEU A 296 1.59 -3.39 15.45
N TRP A 297 0.80 -3.08 16.48
CA TRP A 297 0.77 -3.85 17.71
C TRP A 297 -0.53 -3.61 18.49
N GLU A 298 -1.07 -4.65 19.12
CA GLU A 298 -2.38 -4.59 19.78
C GLU A 298 -2.40 -3.81 21.10
N THR A 299 -1.25 -3.53 21.70
CA THR A 299 -1.14 -2.94 23.03
C THR A 299 -0.53 -1.55 22.97
N GLU A 300 -1.26 -0.56 23.49
CA GLU A 300 -0.82 0.83 23.57
C GLU A 300 0.55 0.98 24.28
N GLY A 301 1.47 1.72 23.63
CA GLY A 301 2.79 2.06 24.14
C GLY A 301 3.84 0.94 24.07
N GLU A 302 3.46 -0.29 23.74
CA GLU A 302 4.44 -1.37 23.59
C GLU A 302 5.23 -1.28 22.28
N ALA A 303 4.60 -0.91 21.17
CA ALA A 303 5.27 -0.71 19.90
C ALA A 303 6.36 0.37 20.00
N GLU A 304 6.07 1.50 20.61
CA GLU A 304 7.02 2.60 20.85
C GLU A 304 8.20 2.14 21.72
N ALA A 305 7.93 1.36 22.78
CA ALA A 305 8.96 0.82 23.65
C ALA A 305 9.88 -0.19 22.93
N LEU A 306 9.35 -0.98 22.01
CA LEU A 306 10.11 -1.89 21.15
C LEU A 306 10.92 -1.12 20.11
N LEU A 307 10.31 -0.12 19.46
CA LEU A 307 11.00 0.75 18.49
C LEU A 307 12.14 1.54 19.11
N ALA A 308 12.04 1.91 20.39
CA ALA A 308 13.15 2.52 21.15
C ALA A 308 14.35 1.58 21.29
N GLN A 309 14.13 0.28 21.19
CA GLN A 309 15.14 -0.77 21.13
C GLN A 309 15.46 -1.19 19.68
N ARG A 310 14.85 -0.58 18.69
CA ARG A 310 14.95 -0.90 17.26
C ARG A 310 14.39 -2.30 16.95
N ILE A 311 13.42 -2.76 17.71
CA ILE A 311 12.73 -4.02 17.50
C ILE A 311 11.34 -3.71 16.95
N VAL A 312 10.91 -4.51 15.98
CA VAL A 312 9.55 -4.50 15.43
C VAL A 312 8.83 -5.76 15.88
N PRO A 313 7.63 -5.64 16.44
CA PRO A 313 6.87 -6.78 16.88
C PRO A 313 6.35 -7.61 15.70
N VAL A 314 6.19 -8.90 15.92
CA VAL A 314 5.57 -9.85 14.99
C VAL A 314 4.27 -10.37 15.60
N VAL A 315 3.17 -10.15 14.90
CA VAL A 315 1.88 -10.72 15.27
C VAL A 315 1.87 -12.19 14.87
N ALA A 316 1.98 -13.05 15.86
CA ALA A 316 2.00 -14.51 15.68
C ALA A 316 0.61 -15.06 15.31
N PRO A 317 0.53 -16.29 14.72
CA PRO A 317 -0.74 -16.98 14.51
C PRO A 317 -1.49 -17.20 15.84
N THR A 318 -2.82 -17.02 15.80
CA THR A 318 -3.67 -17.40 16.94
C THR A 318 -3.65 -18.91 17.09
N GLN A 319 -3.28 -19.39 18.29
CA GLN A 319 -3.27 -20.82 18.62
C GLN A 319 -4.68 -21.39 18.67
#